data_6ec17d0f72cf3ff3b277613d2b87486c
#
_entry.id   6ec17d0f72cf3ff3b277613d2b87486c
#
_cell.length_a   1.000
_cell.length_b   1.000
_cell.length_c   1.000
_cell.angle_alpha   90.00
_cell.angle_beta   90.00
_cell.angle_gamma   90.00
#
_symmetry.space_group_name_H-M   'P 1'
#
loop_
_entity.id
_entity.type
_entity.pdbx_description
1 polymer ?
#
loop_
_entity_poly.entity_id
_entity_poly.type
_entity_poly.pdbx_seq_one_letter_code
_entity_poly.pdbx_strand_id
1 'polypeptide(L)'
;TAAAALAAPGWAEAGAPSFLTAANRSDNSTWLVGLAGDGVVRFSLPLPARGHAAAAHPRRAEAVAFARRPGRFAVVIDCVTGQRIAELHSPDDRHFYGHGAFSADGRLLFTTENAYDIPDGRLGLWDATDGYRRIGEIASGGIQPHEIVRLPDGGFAVANGGVQTHPDYDRANLNVPTMRPNLTWLSPEGTIVAQVEPPAELHKASIRHVAADASGLVAMALQWEGDPRDAVPLAATARRGEPLRLHDHSDTARLLQYGGSVAISGDGSEFAVTGPKGGVILYFDAATGAPKGADSLAEASGVAREGGGLAITLAGGIGHRFAGRTEIRQIDGGWTWDNHLVCI
;
A
#
# COMPACT_ATOMS: atom_id res chain seq x y z
N THR A 1 -17.67 -41.30 4.63
CA THR A 1 -17.24 -40.68 3.37
C THR A 1 -16.74 -39.28 3.69
N ALA A 2 -15.42 -39.09 3.77
CA ALA A 2 -14.82 -37.76 3.85
C ALA A 2 -15.09 -37.07 2.51
N ALA A 3 -15.89 -35.99 2.52
CA ALA A 3 -15.98 -35.12 1.38
C ALA A 3 -14.60 -34.50 1.16
N ALA A 4 -13.98 -34.79 0.02
CA ALA A 4 -12.77 -34.09 -0.37
C ALA A 4 -13.15 -32.60 -0.50
N ALA A 5 -12.60 -31.76 0.36
CA ALA A 5 -12.73 -30.32 0.20
C ALA A 5 -12.10 -29.97 -1.16
N LEU A 6 -12.92 -29.45 -2.08
CA LEU A 6 -12.41 -28.91 -3.34
C LEU A 6 -11.41 -27.80 -2.99
N ALA A 7 -10.22 -27.83 -3.61
CA ALA A 7 -9.25 -26.76 -3.44
C ALA A 7 -9.90 -25.41 -3.85
N ALA A 8 -9.71 -24.38 -3.06
CA ALA A 8 -10.21 -23.04 -3.42
C ALA A 8 -9.58 -22.59 -4.75
N PRO A 9 -10.33 -21.87 -5.61
CA PRO A 9 -9.83 -21.39 -6.91
C PRO A 9 -8.58 -20.53 -6.76
N GLY A 10 -7.62 -20.69 -7.69
CA GLY A 10 -6.45 -19.82 -7.78
C GLY A 10 -6.68 -18.63 -8.71
N TRP A 11 -5.68 -17.76 -8.84
CA TRP A 11 -5.76 -16.54 -9.65
C TRP A 11 -5.93 -16.80 -11.15
N ALA A 12 -5.55 -18.00 -11.64
CA ALA A 12 -5.79 -18.39 -13.03
C ALA A 12 -7.29 -18.43 -13.37
N GLU A 13 -8.12 -18.93 -12.45
CA GLU A 13 -9.57 -19.00 -12.60
C GLU A 13 -10.24 -17.61 -12.56
N ALA A 14 -9.62 -16.62 -11.94
CA ALA A 14 -10.05 -15.21 -11.98
C ALA A 14 -9.53 -14.44 -13.22
N GLY A 15 -9.05 -15.15 -14.24
CA GLY A 15 -8.53 -14.55 -15.47
C GLY A 15 -7.05 -14.13 -15.40
N ALA A 16 -6.29 -14.65 -14.43
CA ALA A 16 -4.86 -14.37 -14.23
C ALA A 16 -4.53 -12.86 -14.24
N PRO A 17 -5.16 -12.04 -13.37
CA PRO A 17 -4.77 -10.64 -13.26
C PRO A 17 -3.34 -10.54 -12.69
N SER A 18 -2.62 -9.50 -13.10
CA SER A 18 -1.30 -9.18 -12.55
C SER A 18 -1.41 -8.23 -11.36
N PHE A 19 -2.48 -7.43 -11.34
CA PHE A 19 -2.67 -6.36 -10.36
C PHE A 19 -4.11 -6.29 -9.85
N LEU A 20 -4.23 -5.79 -8.61
CA LEU A 20 -5.48 -5.30 -8.04
C LEU A 20 -5.37 -3.80 -7.78
N THR A 21 -6.45 -3.08 -8.00
CA THR A 21 -6.56 -1.66 -7.65
C THR A 21 -8.00 -1.31 -7.29
N ALA A 22 -8.20 -0.35 -6.39
CA ALA A 22 -9.50 0.27 -6.20
C ALA A 22 -9.71 1.36 -7.25
N ALA A 23 -10.93 1.50 -7.73
CA ALA A 23 -11.27 2.51 -8.73
C ALA A 23 -12.69 3.06 -8.52
N ASN A 24 -12.92 4.26 -9.07
CA ASN A 24 -14.23 4.87 -9.13
C ASN A 24 -14.62 5.09 -10.59
N ARG A 25 -15.92 5.23 -10.84
CA ARG A 25 -16.48 5.69 -12.11
C ARG A 25 -17.11 7.06 -11.96
N SER A 26 -17.46 7.68 -13.09
CA SER A 26 -18.09 9.00 -13.15
C SER A 26 -19.45 9.07 -12.45
N ASP A 27 -20.14 7.95 -12.26
CA ASP A 27 -21.37 7.81 -11.49
C ASP A 27 -21.15 7.68 -9.97
N ASN A 28 -19.90 7.85 -9.49
CA ASN A 28 -19.46 7.65 -8.12
C ASN A 28 -19.56 6.18 -7.61
N SER A 29 -19.83 5.22 -8.47
CA SER A 29 -19.71 3.82 -8.09
C SER A 29 -18.25 3.44 -7.86
N THR A 30 -18.02 2.51 -6.92
CA THR A 30 -16.68 2.11 -6.46
C THR A 30 -16.44 0.64 -6.71
N TRP A 31 -15.24 0.29 -7.11
CA TRP A 31 -14.93 -1.03 -7.65
C TRP A 31 -13.57 -1.53 -7.17
N LEU A 32 -13.45 -2.84 -6.98
CA LEU A 32 -12.18 -3.56 -7.00
C LEU A 32 -11.96 -4.05 -8.43
N VAL A 33 -10.83 -3.70 -9.02
CA VAL A 33 -10.51 -4.03 -10.41
C VAL A 33 -9.27 -4.91 -10.46
N GLY A 34 -9.37 -6.03 -11.18
CA GLY A 34 -8.23 -6.88 -11.54
C GLY A 34 -7.74 -6.54 -12.93
N LEU A 35 -6.47 -6.14 -13.04
CA LEU A 35 -5.81 -5.77 -14.29
C LEU A 35 -4.79 -6.82 -14.70
N ALA A 36 -4.75 -7.19 -15.96
CA ALA A 36 -3.62 -7.92 -16.53
C ALA A 36 -2.39 -6.98 -16.69
N GLY A 37 -1.22 -7.55 -16.91
CA GLY A 37 0.00 -6.79 -17.12
C GLY A 37 -0.08 -5.82 -18.31
N ASP A 38 -0.88 -6.11 -19.32
CA ASP A 38 -1.12 -5.23 -20.49
C ASP A 38 -2.23 -4.18 -20.25
N GLY A 39 -2.75 -4.06 -19.03
CA GLY A 39 -3.81 -3.12 -18.67
C GLY A 39 -5.23 -3.60 -18.99
N VAL A 40 -5.40 -4.81 -19.54
CA VAL A 40 -6.74 -5.37 -19.78
C VAL A 40 -7.44 -5.65 -18.45
N VAL A 41 -8.66 -5.12 -18.30
CA VAL A 41 -9.52 -5.42 -17.14
C VAL A 41 -9.97 -6.87 -17.21
N ARG A 42 -9.56 -7.69 -16.24
CA ARG A 42 -9.95 -9.10 -16.12
C ARG A 42 -11.27 -9.26 -15.40
N PHE A 43 -11.48 -8.46 -14.37
CA PHE A 43 -12.73 -8.36 -13.65
C PHE A 43 -12.89 -6.98 -13.01
N SER A 44 -14.14 -6.62 -12.70
CA SER A 44 -14.46 -5.47 -11.87
C SER A 44 -15.60 -5.87 -10.93
N LEU A 45 -15.39 -5.70 -9.63
CA LEU A 45 -16.30 -6.12 -8.57
C LEU A 45 -16.75 -4.90 -7.76
N PRO A 46 -18.07 -4.69 -7.57
CA PRO A 46 -18.58 -3.52 -6.88
C PRO A 46 -18.18 -3.54 -5.40
N LEU A 47 -17.81 -2.38 -4.88
CA LEU A 47 -17.52 -2.17 -3.46
C LEU A 47 -18.65 -1.38 -2.80
N PRO A 48 -18.94 -1.62 -1.50
CA PRO A 48 -20.01 -0.93 -0.79
C PRO A 48 -19.72 0.54 -0.51
N ALA A 49 -18.44 0.93 -0.53
CA ALA A 49 -17.97 2.30 -0.38
C ALA A 49 -16.60 2.46 -1.04
N ARG A 50 -16.09 3.70 -1.09
CA ARG A 50 -14.79 4.01 -1.70
C ARG A 50 -13.68 3.15 -1.11
N GLY A 51 -13.08 2.32 -1.95
CA GLY A 51 -11.90 1.53 -1.64
C GLY A 51 -10.65 2.38 -1.52
N HIS A 52 -9.61 1.81 -0.91
CA HIS A 52 -8.29 2.42 -0.79
C HIS A 52 -7.24 1.45 -1.35
N ALA A 53 -6.70 0.57 -0.50
CA ALA A 53 -5.81 -0.50 -0.96
C ALA A 53 -6.54 -1.85 -0.99
N ALA A 54 -5.86 -2.85 -1.51
CA ALA A 54 -6.27 -4.24 -1.44
C ALA A 54 -5.13 -5.11 -0.91
N ALA A 55 -5.46 -6.32 -0.45
CA ALA A 55 -4.49 -7.37 -0.18
C ALA A 55 -4.89 -8.61 -0.99
N ALA A 56 -3.98 -9.12 -1.81
CA ALA A 56 -4.17 -10.35 -2.58
C ALA A 56 -3.72 -11.56 -1.75
N HIS A 57 -4.59 -12.57 -1.65
CA HIS A 57 -4.19 -13.82 -1.02
C HIS A 57 -3.14 -14.54 -1.89
N PRO A 58 -2.03 -15.06 -1.31
CA PRO A 58 -0.88 -15.54 -2.11
C PRO A 58 -1.16 -16.77 -2.97
N ARG A 59 -2.27 -17.50 -2.74
CA ARG A 59 -2.57 -18.75 -3.44
C ARG A 59 -3.99 -18.85 -3.97
N ARG A 60 -4.98 -18.24 -3.29
CA ARG A 60 -6.40 -18.29 -3.66
C ARG A 60 -6.78 -17.00 -4.38
N ALA A 61 -7.73 -17.09 -5.31
CA ALA A 61 -8.29 -15.90 -5.96
C ALA A 61 -9.21 -15.13 -5.00
N GLU A 62 -8.67 -14.76 -3.85
CA GLU A 62 -9.34 -13.98 -2.82
C GLU A 62 -8.61 -12.66 -2.61
N ALA A 63 -9.35 -11.57 -2.56
CA ALA A 63 -8.83 -10.24 -2.27
C ALA A 63 -9.56 -9.64 -1.07
N VAL A 64 -8.83 -8.87 -0.27
CA VAL A 64 -9.41 -8.02 0.76
C VAL A 64 -9.36 -6.59 0.25
N ALA A 65 -10.51 -5.97 0.05
CA ALA A 65 -10.64 -4.57 -0.31
C ALA A 65 -10.93 -3.75 0.95
N PHE A 66 -10.07 -2.78 1.25
CA PHE A 66 -10.18 -1.94 2.43
C PHE A 66 -10.96 -0.67 2.11
N ALA A 67 -11.87 -0.28 2.99
CA ALA A 67 -12.53 1.01 2.91
C ALA A 67 -11.54 2.15 3.19
N ARG A 68 -11.66 3.23 2.42
CA ARG A 68 -10.92 4.46 2.71
C ARG A 68 -11.42 5.08 4.02
N ARG A 69 -10.49 5.58 4.84
CA ARG A 69 -10.83 6.32 6.07
C ARG A 69 -11.90 7.39 5.83
N PRO A 70 -12.95 7.49 6.67
CA PRO A 70 -13.14 6.88 7.99
C PRO A 70 -13.80 5.50 8.00
N GLY A 71 -13.70 4.71 6.92
CA GLY A 71 -14.32 3.40 6.84
C GLY A 71 -13.77 2.41 7.87
N ARG A 72 -14.67 1.66 8.49
CA ARG A 72 -14.37 0.69 9.56
C ARG A 72 -14.49 -0.77 9.12
N PHE A 73 -14.63 -1.01 7.81
CA PHE A 73 -14.81 -2.35 7.27
C PHE A 73 -13.76 -2.65 6.20
N ALA A 74 -13.52 -3.93 6.02
CA ALA A 74 -12.85 -4.47 4.84
C ALA A 74 -13.67 -5.65 4.30
N VAL A 75 -13.76 -5.77 2.98
CA VAL A 75 -14.54 -6.81 2.32
C VAL A 75 -13.61 -7.86 1.74
N VAL A 76 -13.80 -9.11 2.12
CA VAL A 76 -13.12 -10.26 1.50
C VAL A 76 -14.00 -10.76 0.35
N ILE A 77 -13.42 -10.82 -0.85
CA ILE A 77 -14.13 -11.13 -2.08
C ILE A 77 -13.48 -12.33 -2.76
N ASP A 78 -14.29 -13.30 -3.17
CA ASP A 78 -13.91 -14.31 -4.17
C ASP A 78 -13.85 -13.65 -5.54
N CYS A 79 -12.66 -13.51 -6.08
CA CYS A 79 -12.42 -12.81 -7.35
C CYS A 79 -12.84 -13.62 -8.59
N VAL A 80 -13.19 -14.89 -8.45
CA VAL A 80 -13.75 -15.72 -9.54
C VAL A 80 -15.24 -15.50 -9.67
N THR A 81 -15.96 -15.54 -8.54
CA THR A 81 -17.43 -15.47 -8.52
C THR A 81 -17.96 -14.07 -8.27
N GLY A 82 -17.14 -13.17 -7.74
CA GLY A 82 -17.53 -11.84 -7.28
C GLY A 82 -18.30 -11.86 -5.96
N GLN A 83 -18.41 -13.00 -5.30
CA GLN A 83 -19.14 -13.12 -4.06
C GLN A 83 -18.33 -12.63 -2.87
N ARG A 84 -18.98 -11.93 -1.95
CA ARG A 84 -18.40 -11.58 -0.67
C ARG A 84 -18.30 -12.83 0.22
N ILE A 85 -17.05 -13.15 0.62
CA ILE A 85 -16.73 -14.25 1.54
C ILE A 85 -16.96 -13.81 2.98
N ALA A 86 -16.44 -12.62 3.34
CA ALA A 86 -16.53 -12.06 4.68
C ALA A 86 -16.55 -10.53 4.65
N GLU A 87 -17.03 -9.94 5.72
CA GLU A 87 -16.87 -8.52 6.00
C GLU A 87 -16.19 -8.38 7.36
N LEU A 88 -15.02 -7.76 7.36
CA LEU A 88 -14.21 -7.58 8.55
C LEU A 88 -14.51 -6.22 9.16
N HIS A 89 -14.74 -6.20 10.45
CA HIS A 89 -14.98 -4.98 11.21
C HIS A 89 -13.91 -4.79 12.26
N SER A 90 -13.31 -3.60 12.30
CA SER A 90 -12.43 -3.26 13.42
C SER A 90 -13.23 -3.20 14.72
N PRO A 91 -12.62 -3.47 15.90
CA PRO A 91 -13.25 -3.21 17.20
C PRO A 91 -13.77 -1.77 17.33
N ASP A 92 -14.67 -1.52 18.28
CA ASP A 92 -15.35 -0.22 18.41
C ASP A 92 -14.42 0.95 18.71
N ASP A 93 -13.32 0.71 19.40
CA ASP A 93 -12.25 1.67 19.73
C ASP A 93 -11.16 1.75 18.66
N ARG A 94 -11.41 1.24 17.42
CA ARG A 94 -10.46 1.15 16.33
C ARG A 94 -11.08 1.57 14.99
N HIS A 95 -10.24 1.97 14.07
CA HIS A 95 -10.58 1.99 12.64
C HIS A 95 -9.41 1.47 11.81
N PHE A 96 -9.70 0.95 10.61
CA PHE A 96 -8.66 0.56 9.67
C PHE A 96 -7.96 1.79 9.07
N TYR A 97 -6.67 1.65 8.76
CA TYR A 97 -5.96 2.62 7.94
C TYR A 97 -6.04 2.31 6.43
N GLY A 98 -6.63 1.20 6.05
CA GLY A 98 -6.91 0.87 4.66
C GLY A 98 -5.90 -0.04 3.99
N HIS A 99 -5.03 -0.69 4.76
CA HIS A 99 -4.02 -1.61 4.27
C HIS A 99 -4.00 -2.91 5.07
N GLY A 100 -3.43 -3.95 4.41
CA GLY A 100 -3.19 -5.23 5.04
C GLY A 100 -2.28 -6.11 4.17
N ALA A 101 -1.74 -7.17 4.77
CA ALA A 101 -0.90 -8.13 4.09
C ALA A 101 -1.17 -9.55 4.61
N PHE A 102 -1.10 -10.52 3.72
CA PHE A 102 -1.17 -11.94 4.10
C PHE A 102 0.19 -12.47 4.51
N SER A 103 0.20 -13.44 5.45
CA SER A 103 1.36 -14.30 5.70
C SER A 103 1.76 -15.06 4.42
N ALA A 104 3.00 -15.54 4.36
CA ALA A 104 3.52 -16.23 3.18
C ALA A 104 2.73 -17.49 2.79
N ASP A 105 2.16 -18.18 3.79
CA ASP A 105 1.32 -19.36 3.59
C ASP A 105 -0.16 -19.00 3.33
N GLY A 106 -0.55 -17.72 3.48
CA GLY A 106 -1.91 -17.23 3.31
C GLY A 106 -2.86 -17.55 4.47
N ARG A 107 -2.37 -18.10 5.58
CA ARG A 107 -3.24 -18.48 6.71
C ARG A 107 -3.68 -17.31 7.57
N LEU A 108 -2.84 -16.27 7.65
CA LEU A 108 -3.11 -15.06 8.42
C LEU A 108 -3.20 -13.85 7.52
N LEU A 109 -4.16 -12.99 7.81
CA LEU A 109 -4.22 -11.62 7.30
C LEU A 109 -3.89 -10.67 8.45
N PHE A 110 -3.01 -9.71 8.19
CA PHE A 110 -2.69 -8.59 9.06
C PHE A 110 -3.35 -7.34 8.51
N THR A 111 -4.05 -6.57 9.34
CA THR A 111 -4.70 -5.30 8.97
C THR A 111 -4.15 -4.16 9.79
N THR A 112 -3.86 -3.02 9.16
CA THR A 112 -3.39 -1.83 9.88
C THR A 112 -4.55 -1.12 10.57
N GLU A 113 -4.42 -0.86 11.88
CA GLU A 113 -5.49 -0.31 12.72
C GLU A 113 -5.01 0.83 13.63
N ASN A 114 -5.86 1.82 13.82
CA ASN A 114 -5.67 2.91 14.77
C ASN A 114 -6.43 2.65 16.06
N ALA A 115 -5.73 2.51 17.19
CA ALA A 115 -6.32 2.54 18.53
C ALA A 115 -6.38 4.00 18.99
N TYR A 116 -7.41 4.74 18.57
CA TYR A 116 -7.42 6.20 18.66
C TYR A 116 -7.57 6.76 20.08
N ASP A 117 -8.22 6.02 21.00
CA ASP A 117 -8.36 6.45 22.41
C ASP A 117 -7.04 6.34 23.21
N ILE A 118 -6.21 5.38 22.83
CA ILE A 118 -4.85 5.22 23.36
C ILE A 118 -3.88 5.35 22.17
N PRO A 119 -3.44 6.54 21.77
CA PRO A 119 -2.79 6.78 20.50
C PRO A 119 -1.66 5.79 20.21
N ASP A 120 -2.03 4.63 19.68
CA ASP A 120 -1.15 3.50 19.40
C ASP A 120 -1.57 2.84 18.09
N GLY A 121 -0.61 2.28 17.39
CA GLY A 121 -0.82 1.52 16.16
C GLY A 121 -0.93 0.02 16.46
N ARG A 122 -1.93 -0.61 15.85
CA ARG A 122 -2.17 -2.04 15.98
C ARG A 122 -2.18 -2.70 14.62
N LEU A 123 -1.85 -3.98 14.61
CA LEU A 123 -2.09 -4.87 13.48
C LEU A 123 -3.12 -5.91 13.94
N GLY A 124 -4.32 -5.86 13.37
CA GLY A 124 -5.34 -6.88 13.60
C GLY A 124 -4.97 -8.18 12.93
N LEU A 125 -5.20 -9.30 13.60
CA LEU A 125 -4.89 -10.65 13.13
C LEU A 125 -6.18 -11.40 12.80
N TRP A 126 -6.26 -11.96 11.59
CA TRP A 126 -7.42 -12.66 11.08
C TRP A 126 -7.03 -14.02 10.53
N ASP A 127 -7.74 -15.09 10.94
CA ASP A 127 -7.55 -16.44 10.44
C ASP A 127 -8.27 -16.62 9.09
N ALA A 128 -7.49 -16.56 8.00
CA ALA A 128 -8.01 -16.74 6.65
C ALA A 128 -8.43 -18.18 6.33
N THR A 129 -8.17 -19.13 7.23
CA THR A 129 -8.59 -20.54 7.10
C THR A 129 -9.91 -20.82 7.82
N ASP A 130 -10.35 -19.91 8.68
CA ASP A 130 -11.58 -20.00 9.47
C ASP A 130 -12.47 -18.76 9.24
N GLY A 131 -12.87 -18.57 7.98
CA GLY A 131 -13.81 -17.50 7.60
C GLY A 131 -13.33 -16.08 7.90
N TYR A 132 -12.02 -15.86 7.99
CA TYR A 132 -11.43 -14.58 8.37
C TYR A 132 -11.85 -14.10 9.76
N ARG A 133 -11.99 -15.04 10.69
CA ARG A 133 -12.29 -14.72 12.09
C ARG A 133 -11.12 -13.97 12.71
N ARG A 134 -11.43 -12.85 13.40
CA ARG A 134 -10.42 -12.12 14.19
C ARG A 134 -9.91 -13.00 15.33
N ILE A 135 -8.59 -13.15 15.43
CA ILE A 135 -7.94 -13.97 16.46
C ILE A 135 -7.10 -13.18 17.46
N GLY A 136 -6.89 -11.88 17.20
CA GLY A 136 -6.14 -11.02 18.10
C GLY A 136 -5.60 -9.78 17.42
N GLU A 137 -4.60 -9.19 18.04
CA GLU A 137 -3.84 -8.05 17.52
C GLU A 137 -2.42 -8.04 18.08
N ILE A 138 -1.51 -7.36 17.41
CA ILE A 138 -0.14 -7.08 17.86
C ILE A 138 0.19 -5.60 17.69
N ALA A 139 1.22 -5.11 18.37
CA ALA A 139 1.71 -3.75 18.20
C ALA A 139 2.33 -3.56 16.79
N SER A 140 2.08 -2.43 16.15
CA SER A 140 2.73 -2.05 14.90
C SER A 140 4.12 -1.43 15.12
N GLY A 141 4.44 -1.05 16.34
CA GLY A 141 5.69 -0.39 16.71
C GLY A 141 5.66 1.14 16.63
N GLY A 142 4.51 1.74 16.33
CA GLY A 142 4.36 3.21 16.26
C GLY A 142 2.92 3.63 16.07
N ILE A 143 2.70 4.95 16.02
CA ILE A 143 1.38 5.54 15.78
C ILE A 143 1.11 5.57 14.27
N GLN A 144 -0.13 5.31 13.86
CA GLN A 144 -0.58 5.37 12.48
C GLN A 144 0.15 4.36 11.57
N PRO A 145 0.00 3.04 11.80
CA PRO A 145 0.48 2.05 10.84
C PRO A 145 -0.29 2.22 9.52
N HIS A 146 0.33 2.94 8.58
CA HIS A 146 -0.36 3.30 7.34
C HIS A 146 -0.35 2.15 6.35
N GLU A 147 0.80 1.53 6.14
CA GLU A 147 0.93 0.39 5.24
C GLU A 147 1.80 -0.72 5.85
N ILE A 148 1.52 -1.94 5.45
CA ILE A 148 2.27 -3.15 5.80
C ILE A 148 2.59 -3.93 4.53
N VAL A 149 3.84 -4.35 4.37
CA VAL A 149 4.26 -5.22 3.27
C VAL A 149 5.00 -6.44 3.80
N ARG A 150 4.81 -7.57 3.12
CA ARG A 150 5.55 -8.80 3.42
C ARG A 150 6.97 -8.73 2.88
N LEU A 151 7.92 -9.21 3.66
CA LEU A 151 9.34 -9.32 3.32
C LEU A 151 9.69 -10.72 2.76
N PRO A 152 10.83 -10.86 2.06
CA PRO A 152 11.28 -12.14 1.50
C PRO A 152 11.48 -13.24 2.53
N ASP A 153 11.86 -12.89 3.77
CA ASP A 153 12.04 -13.83 4.88
C ASP A 153 10.72 -14.26 5.56
N GLY A 154 9.59 -13.79 5.04
CA GLY A 154 8.25 -14.06 5.58
C GLY A 154 7.81 -13.11 6.69
N GLY A 155 8.71 -12.25 7.19
CA GLY A 155 8.38 -11.15 8.09
C GLY A 155 7.68 -9.99 7.37
N PHE A 156 7.56 -8.85 8.06
CA PHE A 156 6.86 -7.69 7.53
C PHE A 156 7.64 -6.40 7.78
N ALA A 157 7.41 -5.41 6.92
CA ALA A 157 7.76 -4.01 7.17
C ALA A 157 6.47 -3.20 7.32
N VAL A 158 6.41 -2.36 8.36
CA VAL A 158 5.25 -1.52 8.69
C VAL A 158 5.66 -0.05 8.68
N ALA A 159 4.97 0.73 7.85
CA ALA A 159 5.11 2.18 7.82
C ALA A 159 4.23 2.79 8.92
N ASN A 160 4.83 3.27 9.99
CA ASN A 160 4.14 4.04 11.03
C ASN A 160 4.31 5.54 10.72
N GLY A 161 3.22 6.21 10.33
CA GLY A 161 3.26 7.61 9.92
C GLY A 161 3.50 8.61 11.05
N GLY A 162 3.34 8.17 12.31
CA GLY A 162 3.61 8.99 13.49
C GLY A 162 2.53 10.03 13.81
N VAL A 163 1.48 10.13 13.01
CA VAL A 163 0.41 11.13 13.17
C VAL A 163 -0.73 10.57 14.01
N GLN A 164 -1.04 11.24 15.10
CA GLN A 164 -2.22 10.94 15.90
C GLN A 164 -3.47 11.54 15.25
N THR A 165 -4.49 10.72 15.06
CA THR A 165 -5.82 11.12 14.58
C THR A 165 -6.89 10.50 15.45
N HIS A 166 -8.04 11.17 15.57
CA HIS A 166 -9.19 10.67 16.31
C HIS A 166 -10.47 10.98 15.53
N PRO A 167 -11.48 10.09 15.51
CA PRO A 167 -12.72 10.31 14.77
C PRO A 167 -13.45 11.60 15.11
N ASP A 168 -13.44 12.04 16.37
CA ASP A 168 -14.10 13.25 16.85
C ASP A 168 -13.47 14.55 16.31
N TYR A 169 -12.26 14.47 15.77
CA TYR A 169 -11.52 15.62 15.22
C TYR A 169 -11.38 15.55 13.69
N ASP A 170 -12.23 14.78 13.02
CA ASP A 170 -12.25 14.58 11.57
C ASP A 170 -10.87 14.15 11.03
N ARG A 171 -10.22 15.01 10.25
CA ARG A 171 -8.91 14.76 9.63
C ARG A 171 -7.76 15.53 10.27
N ALA A 172 -7.98 16.12 11.44
CA ALA A 172 -6.96 16.89 12.12
C ALA A 172 -5.79 15.99 12.56
N ASN A 173 -4.57 16.47 12.35
CA ASN A 173 -3.36 15.87 12.86
C ASN A 173 -3.09 16.47 14.25
N LEU A 174 -3.21 15.64 15.31
CA LEU A 174 -3.28 16.12 16.69
C LEU A 174 -1.92 16.31 17.36
N ASN A 175 -0.84 15.74 16.82
CA ASN A 175 0.48 15.68 17.46
C ASN A 175 1.64 16.12 16.54
N VAL A 176 1.42 16.94 15.53
CA VAL A 176 2.46 17.31 14.54
C VAL A 176 3.79 17.76 15.18
N PRO A 177 3.80 18.57 16.26
CA PRO A 177 5.06 18.96 16.89
C PRO A 177 5.86 17.83 17.55
N THR A 178 5.21 16.72 17.90
CA THR A 178 5.78 15.60 18.63
C THR A 178 5.64 14.26 17.92
N MET A 179 5.29 14.27 16.64
CA MET A 179 5.14 13.03 15.87
C MET A 179 6.47 12.31 15.72
N ARG A 180 6.40 10.99 15.69
CA ARG A 180 7.56 10.08 15.55
C ARG A 180 7.27 9.00 14.51
N PRO A 181 7.38 9.34 13.23
CA PRO A 181 7.25 8.33 12.18
C PRO A 181 8.41 7.34 12.25
N ASN A 182 8.12 6.07 11.98
CA ASN A 182 9.16 5.05 11.91
C ASN A 182 8.79 3.95 10.91
N LEU A 183 9.80 3.23 10.46
CA LEU A 183 9.66 1.95 9.79
C LEU A 183 9.98 0.86 10.80
N THR A 184 9.04 -0.07 11.00
CA THR A 184 9.18 -1.21 11.90
C THR A 184 9.30 -2.50 11.11
N TRP A 185 10.28 -3.35 11.45
CA TRP A 185 10.36 -4.73 10.96
C TRP A 185 9.79 -5.70 11.98
N LEU A 186 8.95 -6.62 11.50
CA LEU A 186 8.39 -7.70 12.30
C LEU A 186 8.91 -9.05 11.79
N SER A 187 9.09 -10.00 12.70
CA SER A 187 9.29 -11.41 12.33
C SER A 187 8.02 -11.99 11.70
N PRO A 188 8.07 -13.20 11.09
CA PRO A 188 6.87 -13.88 10.59
C PRO A 188 5.79 -14.10 11.67
N GLU A 189 6.19 -14.20 12.95
CA GLU A 189 5.30 -14.38 14.10
C GLU A 189 4.75 -13.04 14.64
N GLY A 190 5.17 -11.90 14.06
CA GLY A 190 4.70 -10.57 14.45
C GLY A 190 5.48 -9.91 15.60
N THR A 191 6.66 -10.42 15.96
CA THR A 191 7.53 -9.79 16.94
C THR A 191 8.33 -8.64 16.31
N ILE A 192 8.41 -7.49 16.97
CA ILE A 192 9.25 -6.37 16.52
C ILE A 192 10.72 -6.77 16.63
N VAL A 193 11.45 -6.72 15.51
CA VAL A 193 12.88 -7.11 15.43
C VAL A 193 13.81 -5.93 15.13
N ALA A 194 13.30 -4.86 14.53
CA ALA A 194 14.06 -3.63 14.29
C ALA A 194 13.13 -2.44 14.04
N GLN A 195 13.64 -1.24 14.26
CA GLN A 195 12.96 0.01 13.92
C GLN A 195 13.99 1.05 13.47
N VAL A 196 13.55 1.97 12.60
CA VAL A 196 14.33 3.14 12.20
C VAL A 196 13.41 4.34 12.05
N GLU A 197 13.87 5.51 12.49
CA GLU A 197 13.18 6.80 12.39
C GLU A 197 13.90 7.71 11.38
N PRO A 198 13.20 8.67 10.74
CA PRO A 198 13.86 9.77 10.06
C PRO A 198 14.75 10.57 11.04
N PRO A 199 15.74 11.35 10.55
CA PRO A 199 16.48 12.28 11.38
C PRO A 199 15.55 13.22 12.19
N ALA A 200 15.97 13.62 13.38
CA ALA A 200 15.13 14.39 14.32
C ALA A 200 14.60 15.71 13.72
N GLU A 201 15.36 16.37 12.88
CA GLU A 201 14.97 17.58 12.14
C GLU A 201 13.90 17.33 11.10
N LEU A 202 13.72 16.08 10.66
CA LEU A 202 12.68 15.64 9.73
C LEU A 202 11.61 14.78 10.41
N HIS A 203 11.40 14.92 11.72
CA HIS A 203 10.38 14.18 12.47
C HIS A 203 8.93 14.36 11.93
N LYS A 204 8.69 15.36 11.07
CA LYS A 204 7.41 15.59 10.38
C LYS A 204 7.31 14.90 9.02
N ALA A 205 8.32 14.13 8.61
CA ALA A 205 8.29 13.31 7.40
C ALA A 205 7.55 12.00 7.68
N SER A 206 6.22 12.03 7.59
CA SER A 206 5.34 10.89 7.85
C SER A 206 5.59 9.77 6.86
N ILE A 207 6.00 8.58 7.32
CA ILE A 207 6.18 7.39 6.48
C ILE A 207 4.80 6.81 6.17
N ARG A 208 4.41 6.79 4.88
CA ARG A 208 3.06 6.38 4.48
C ARG A 208 3.06 5.08 3.70
N HIS A 209 3.78 5.02 2.60
CA HIS A 209 3.77 3.88 1.71
C HIS A 209 5.12 3.22 1.67
N VAL A 210 5.11 1.90 1.53
CA VAL A 210 6.32 1.07 1.54
C VAL A 210 6.25 -0.02 0.47
N ALA A 211 7.40 -0.32 -0.12
CA ALA A 211 7.58 -1.46 -1.00
C ALA A 211 8.88 -2.18 -0.65
N ALA A 212 8.89 -3.51 -0.72
CA ALA A 212 10.08 -4.30 -0.47
C ALA A 212 10.47 -5.09 -1.72
N ASP A 213 11.78 -5.24 -1.96
CA ASP A 213 12.33 -6.10 -3.00
C ASP A 213 12.80 -7.45 -2.44
N ALA A 214 13.24 -8.33 -3.35
CA ALA A 214 13.75 -9.65 -3.00
C ALA A 214 15.07 -9.62 -2.19
N SER A 215 15.78 -8.49 -2.16
CA SER A 215 17.01 -8.30 -1.36
C SER A 215 16.73 -7.80 0.05
N GLY A 216 15.47 -7.51 0.38
CA GLY A 216 15.07 -6.93 1.66
C GLY A 216 15.28 -5.41 1.76
N LEU A 217 15.54 -4.72 0.63
CA LEU A 217 15.47 -3.27 0.58
C LEU A 217 14.01 -2.84 0.71
N VAL A 218 13.74 -1.85 1.56
CA VAL A 218 12.43 -1.21 1.71
C VAL A 218 12.52 0.21 1.21
N ALA A 219 11.77 0.54 0.16
CA ALA A 219 11.57 1.90 -0.33
C ALA A 219 10.32 2.51 0.30
N MET A 220 10.33 3.81 0.53
CA MET A 220 9.29 4.55 1.24
C MET A 220 8.89 5.81 0.49
N ALA A 221 7.57 6.07 0.42
CA ALA A 221 7.01 7.36 0.05
C ALA A 221 6.55 8.09 1.32
N LEU A 222 7.00 9.33 1.46
CA LEU A 222 6.77 10.17 2.63
C LEU A 222 5.75 11.26 2.33
N GLN A 223 5.10 11.76 3.39
CA GLN A 223 4.27 12.96 3.35
C GLN A 223 4.78 13.94 4.41
N TRP A 224 5.00 15.19 4.00
CA TRP A 224 5.47 16.22 4.90
C TRP A 224 4.31 16.88 5.63
N GLU A 225 4.35 16.86 6.95
CA GLU A 225 3.33 17.45 7.84
C GLU A 225 3.79 18.81 8.43
N GLY A 226 4.90 19.37 7.92
CA GLY A 226 5.44 20.67 8.29
C GLY A 226 4.92 21.80 7.41
N ASP A 227 5.71 22.89 7.28
CA ASP A 227 5.35 24.00 6.39
C ASP A 227 5.36 23.53 4.93
N PRO A 228 4.31 23.76 4.14
CA PRO A 228 4.26 23.37 2.73
C PRO A 228 5.37 23.98 1.86
N ARG A 229 6.05 25.03 2.34
CA ARG A 229 7.16 25.68 1.65
C ARG A 229 8.52 25.01 1.90
N ASP A 230 8.59 24.10 2.87
CA ASP A 230 9.83 23.41 3.19
C ASP A 230 10.26 22.51 2.02
N ALA A 231 11.49 22.61 1.62
CA ALA A 231 12.10 21.71 0.65
C ALA A 231 12.69 20.50 1.38
N VAL A 232 11.95 19.40 1.42
CA VAL A 232 12.33 18.18 2.13
C VAL A 232 12.23 16.95 1.21
N PRO A 233 13.09 15.94 1.40
CA PRO A 233 12.96 14.68 0.67
C PRO A 233 11.65 13.97 0.99
N LEU A 234 11.00 13.42 -0.03
CA LEU A 234 9.77 12.64 0.11
C LEU A 234 9.94 11.19 -0.33
N ALA A 235 11.17 10.76 -0.56
CA ALA A 235 11.56 9.40 -0.88
C ALA A 235 12.64 8.94 0.10
N ALA A 236 12.57 7.70 0.55
CA ALA A 236 13.59 7.11 1.43
C ALA A 236 13.75 5.62 1.16
N THR A 237 14.87 5.06 1.60
CA THR A 237 15.10 3.62 1.63
C THR A 237 15.71 3.20 2.96
N ALA A 238 15.49 1.94 3.36
CA ALA A 238 16.16 1.35 4.51
C ALA A 238 16.34 -0.17 4.34
N ARG A 239 17.34 -0.70 5.04
CA ARG A 239 17.50 -2.15 5.29
C ARG A 239 17.41 -2.40 6.78
N ARG A 240 16.98 -3.58 7.16
CA ARG A 240 16.90 -3.96 8.57
C ARG A 240 18.28 -3.83 9.23
N GLY A 241 18.34 -3.06 10.33
CA GLY A 241 19.57 -2.81 11.06
C GLY A 241 20.45 -1.69 10.50
N GLU A 242 20.04 -1.03 9.42
CA GLU A 242 20.74 0.11 8.84
C GLU A 242 19.97 1.41 9.07
N PRO A 243 20.64 2.57 9.08
CA PRO A 243 19.97 3.87 9.13
C PRO A 243 19.07 4.10 7.90
N LEU A 244 17.97 4.84 8.10
CA LEU A 244 17.13 5.32 7.02
C LEU A 244 17.90 6.32 6.14
N ARG A 245 17.83 6.13 4.83
CA ARG A 245 18.46 6.99 3.83
C ARG A 245 17.39 7.79 3.09
N LEU A 246 17.46 9.11 3.21
CA LEU A 246 16.58 10.03 2.47
C LEU A 246 17.20 10.34 1.09
N HIS A 247 16.35 10.55 0.09
CA HIS A 247 16.77 10.77 -1.30
C HIS A 247 16.16 12.05 -1.87
N ASP A 248 17.04 12.97 -2.25
CA ASP A 248 16.67 14.22 -2.89
C ASP A 248 16.40 14.03 -4.40
N HIS A 249 15.46 14.81 -4.93
CA HIS A 249 15.20 14.90 -6.36
C HIS A 249 14.86 16.35 -6.72
N SER A 250 15.37 16.85 -7.84
CA SER A 250 15.10 18.23 -8.29
C SER A 250 13.61 18.56 -8.46
N ASP A 251 12.80 17.54 -8.78
CA ASP A 251 11.36 17.64 -8.96
C ASP A 251 10.53 17.31 -7.71
N THR A 252 11.15 17.13 -6.53
CA THR A 252 10.42 16.78 -5.28
C THR A 252 9.29 17.75 -4.98
N ALA A 253 9.48 19.05 -5.24
CA ALA A 253 8.44 20.07 -5.02
C ALA A 253 7.14 19.78 -5.80
N ARG A 254 7.22 19.08 -6.93
CA ARG A 254 6.05 18.69 -7.74
C ARG A 254 5.17 17.62 -7.08
N LEU A 255 5.70 16.89 -6.08
CA LEU A 255 4.89 15.97 -5.27
C LEU A 255 3.89 16.72 -4.38
N LEU A 256 4.02 18.04 -4.19
CA LEU A 256 3.15 18.87 -3.35
C LEU A 256 3.02 18.30 -1.92
N GLN A 257 4.16 18.00 -1.32
CA GLN A 257 4.33 17.41 0.02
C GLN A 257 3.64 16.03 0.21
N TYR A 258 3.35 15.32 -0.90
CA TYR A 258 2.51 14.14 -0.89
C TYR A 258 3.07 13.03 -1.78
N GLY A 259 3.84 12.09 -1.21
CA GLY A 259 4.14 10.80 -1.83
C GLY A 259 2.90 9.90 -1.78
N GLY A 260 2.36 9.52 -2.94
CA GLY A 260 1.07 8.83 -3.06
C GLY A 260 1.16 7.31 -3.11
N SER A 261 2.25 6.79 -3.66
CA SER A 261 2.55 5.36 -3.75
C SER A 261 4.05 5.16 -4.00
N VAL A 262 4.56 3.95 -3.75
CA VAL A 262 5.96 3.60 -4.00
C VAL A 262 6.07 2.15 -4.49
N ALA A 263 6.98 1.88 -5.40
CA ALA A 263 7.35 0.52 -5.79
C ALA A 263 8.83 0.45 -6.16
N ILE A 264 9.42 -0.73 -6.00
CA ILE A 264 10.74 -1.08 -6.53
C ILE A 264 10.52 -1.90 -7.79
N SER A 265 11.25 -1.61 -8.88
CA SER A 265 11.18 -2.36 -10.14
C SER A 265 11.45 -3.85 -9.92
N GLY A 266 10.90 -4.69 -10.80
CA GLY A 266 11.03 -6.13 -10.61
C GLY A 266 12.46 -6.66 -10.75
N ASP A 267 13.36 -5.91 -11.43
CA ASP A 267 14.80 -6.20 -11.49
C ASP A 267 15.60 -5.59 -10.31
N GLY A 268 14.94 -4.83 -9.42
CA GLY A 268 15.56 -4.17 -8.29
C GLY A 268 16.47 -3.00 -8.62
N SER A 269 16.46 -2.50 -9.87
CA SER A 269 17.41 -1.47 -10.32
C SER A 269 16.96 -0.04 -10.01
N GLU A 270 15.65 0.19 -9.90
CA GLU A 270 15.10 1.50 -9.58
C GLU A 270 13.90 1.40 -8.64
N PHE A 271 13.58 2.48 -7.96
CA PHE A 271 12.30 2.65 -7.28
C PHE A 271 11.64 3.96 -7.71
N ALA A 272 10.32 4.02 -7.57
CA ALA A 272 9.56 5.18 -7.97
C ALA A 272 8.59 5.63 -6.89
N VAL A 273 8.37 6.95 -6.79
CA VAL A 273 7.38 7.59 -5.91
C VAL A 273 6.41 8.39 -6.76
N THR A 274 5.11 8.13 -6.63
CA THR A 274 4.07 8.88 -7.34
C THR A 274 3.60 10.10 -6.56
N GLY A 275 3.22 11.15 -7.30
CA GLY A 275 2.61 12.37 -6.78
C GLY A 275 1.31 12.67 -7.52
N PRO A 276 0.17 12.03 -7.17
CA PRO A 276 -1.08 12.20 -7.91
C PRO A 276 -1.58 13.65 -7.92
N LYS A 277 -1.32 14.43 -6.86
CA LYS A 277 -1.67 15.84 -6.80
C LYS A 277 -0.92 16.71 -7.82
N GLY A 278 0.36 16.39 -8.05
CA GLY A 278 1.22 17.15 -8.97
C GLY A 278 1.33 16.52 -10.36
N GLY A 279 0.67 15.37 -10.60
CA GLY A 279 0.74 14.67 -11.87
C GLY A 279 2.18 14.29 -12.24
N VAL A 280 2.94 13.72 -11.30
CA VAL A 280 4.35 13.40 -11.45
C VAL A 280 4.67 12.05 -10.85
N ILE A 281 5.65 11.37 -11.42
CA ILE A 281 6.33 10.23 -10.81
C ILE A 281 7.84 10.50 -10.83
N LEU A 282 8.50 10.28 -9.69
CA LEU A 282 9.94 10.44 -9.53
C LEU A 282 10.61 9.07 -9.49
N TYR A 283 11.75 8.94 -10.16
CA TYR A 283 12.52 7.70 -10.24
C TYR A 283 13.89 7.86 -9.60
N PHE A 284 14.32 6.82 -8.90
CA PHE A 284 15.58 6.76 -8.20
C PHE A 284 16.29 5.44 -8.46
N ASP A 285 17.60 5.44 -8.48
CA ASP A 285 18.41 4.24 -8.46
C ASP A 285 18.26 3.54 -7.10
N ALA A 286 17.89 2.27 -7.09
CA ALA A 286 17.56 1.58 -5.85
C ALA A 286 18.79 1.32 -4.95
N ALA A 287 19.99 1.17 -5.54
CA ALA A 287 21.21 0.91 -4.79
C ALA A 287 21.79 2.18 -4.17
N THR A 288 21.79 3.28 -4.91
CA THR A 288 22.45 4.54 -4.53
C THR A 288 21.48 5.60 -4.02
N GLY A 289 20.19 5.54 -4.42
CA GLY A 289 19.21 6.59 -4.21
C GLY A 289 19.38 7.80 -5.14
N ALA A 290 20.27 7.72 -6.12
CA ALA A 290 20.46 8.81 -7.07
C ALA A 290 19.23 9.02 -7.97
N PRO A 291 18.85 10.28 -8.28
CA PRO A 291 17.74 10.56 -9.19
C PRO A 291 17.95 9.95 -10.58
N LYS A 292 16.94 9.30 -11.12
CA LYS A 292 16.90 8.74 -12.50
C LYS A 292 15.89 9.46 -13.40
N GLY A 293 15.44 10.64 -13.00
CA GLY A 293 14.49 11.48 -13.74
C GLY A 293 13.06 11.41 -13.22
N ALA A 294 12.15 12.04 -13.96
CA ALA A 294 10.74 12.13 -13.63
C ALA A 294 9.88 12.12 -14.89
N ASP A 295 8.67 11.58 -14.80
CA ASP A 295 7.65 11.69 -15.84
C ASP A 295 6.49 12.57 -15.36
N SER A 296 5.94 13.39 -16.28
CA SER A 296 4.69 14.12 -16.06
C SER A 296 3.54 13.23 -16.53
N LEU A 297 2.81 12.66 -15.58
CA LEU A 297 1.69 11.74 -15.82
C LEU A 297 0.50 12.21 -15.01
N ALA A 298 -0.55 12.68 -15.70
CA ALA A 298 -1.77 13.14 -15.03
C ALA A 298 -2.35 12.06 -14.14
N GLU A 299 -2.62 12.40 -12.87
CA GLU A 299 -3.13 11.47 -11.86
C GLU A 299 -2.27 10.21 -11.69
N ALA A 300 -0.92 10.32 -11.78
CA ALA A 300 -0.02 9.22 -11.45
C ALA A 300 -0.32 8.72 -10.03
N SER A 301 -1.07 7.63 -9.92
CA SER A 301 -1.69 7.16 -8.67
C SER A 301 -0.94 5.95 -8.09
N GLY A 302 -1.36 4.73 -8.36
CA GLY A 302 -0.69 3.53 -7.90
C GLY A 302 0.53 3.18 -8.75
N VAL A 303 1.58 2.67 -8.12
CA VAL A 303 2.73 2.09 -8.80
C VAL A 303 3.02 0.70 -8.24
N ALA A 304 3.38 -0.25 -9.09
CA ALA A 304 3.71 -1.62 -8.72
C ALA A 304 4.89 -2.15 -9.56
N ARG A 305 5.56 -3.19 -9.07
CA ARG A 305 6.55 -3.92 -9.87
C ARG A 305 5.88 -4.64 -11.04
N GLU A 306 6.52 -4.66 -12.21
CA GLU A 306 6.05 -5.42 -13.37
C GLU A 306 7.22 -6.02 -14.14
N GLY A 307 7.28 -7.35 -14.21
CA GLY A 307 8.42 -8.00 -14.83
C GLY A 307 9.75 -7.46 -14.30
N GLY A 308 10.61 -6.92 -15.15
CA GLY A 308 11.82 -6.20 -14.75
C GLY A 308 11.63 -4.70 -14.48
N GLY A 309 10.42 -4.15 -14.66
CA GLY A 309 10.13 -2.71 -14.56
C GLY A 309 9.02 -2.37 -13.58
N LEU A 310 8.23 -1.35 -13.94
CA LEU A 310 7.15 -0.78 -13.13
C LEU A 310 5.87 -0.60 -13.97
N ALA A 311 4.71 -0.87 -13.36
CA ALA A 311 3.39 -0.48 -13.84
C ALA A 311 2.86 0.69 -13.01
N ILE A 312 2.19 1.65 -13.66
CA ILE A 312 1.74 2.91 -13.04
C ILE A 312 0.30 3.18 -13.48
N THR A 313 -0.66 3.26 -12.56
CA THR A 313 -2.00 3.74 -12.90
C THR A 313 -2.00 5.27 -13.01
N LEU A 314 -2.69 5.79 -14.02
CA LEU A 314 -2.76 7.23 -14.33
C LEU A 314 -4.13 7.57 -14.93
N ALA A 315 -4.39 8.84 -15.20
CA ALA A 315 -5.67 9.27 -15.77
C ALA A 315 -6.08 8.44 -16.99
N GLY A 316 -7.12 7.62 -16.83
CA GLY A 316 -7.69 6.79 -17.90
C GLY A 316 -6.77 5.70 -18.46
N GLY A 317 -5.67 5.33 -17.80
CA GLY A 317 -4.73 4.39 -18.36
C GLY A 317 -3.78 3.73 -17.39
N ILE A 318 -2.81 3.02 -17.98
CA ILE A 318 -1.67 2.41 -17.29
C ILE A 318 -0.38 2.75 -18.05
N GLY A 319 0.66 3.11 -17.33
CA GLY A 319 2.01 3.29 -17.86
C GLY A 319 2.87 2.06 -17.53
N HIS A 320 3.72 1.68 -18.46
CA HIS A 320 4.70 0.59 -18.30
C HIS A 320 6.09 1.18 -18.43
N ARG A 321 6.91 1.08 -17.39
CA ARG A 321 8.27 1.61 -17.39
C ARG A 321 9.29 0.48 -17.44
N PHE A 322 10.10 0.48 -18.51
CA PHE A 322 11.23 -0.43 -18.71
C PHE A 322 12.44 0.32 -19.27
N ALA A 323 13.62 0.00 -18.77
CA ALA A 323 14.89 0.58 -19.23
C ALA A 323 14.85 2.13 -19.33
N GLY A 324 14.22 2.78 -18.35
CA GLY A 324 14.14 4.23 -18.26
C GLY A 324 13.12 4.90 -19.18
N ARG A 325 12.26 4.12 -19.87
CA ARG A 325 11.20 4.63 -20.75
C ARG A 325 9.84 4.21 -20.26
N THR A 326 8.87 5.14 -20.33
CA THR A 326 7.48 4.88 -19.94
C THR A 326 6.61 4.89 -21.20
N GLU A 327 5.91 3.78 -21.44
CA GLU A 327 4.88 3.64 -22.46
C GLU A 327 3.50 3.66 -21.82
N ILE A 328 2.56 4.43 -22.40
CA ILE A 328 1.22 4.59 -21.84
C ILE A 328 0.22 3.85 -22.71
N ARG A 329 -0.68 3.09 -22.07
CA ARG A 329 -1.85 2.47 -22.69
C ARG A 329 -3.11 3.03 -22.06
N GLN A 330 -4.09 3.35 -22.91
CA GLN A 330 -5.41 3.76 -22.44
C GLN A 330 -6.21 2.51 -22.00
N ILE A 331 -7.00 2.67 -20.94
CA ILE A 331 -7.92 1.64 -20.43
C ILE A 331 -9.34 2.18 -20.58
N ASP A 332 -10.15 1.49 -21.37
CA ASP A 332 -11.55 1.84 -21.57
C ASP A 332 -12.37 1.67 -20.28
N GLY A 333 -13.44 2.47 -20.11
CA GLY A 333 -14.38 2.32 -19.01
C GLY A 333 -14.48 3.49 -18.06
N GLY A 334 -13.74 4.60 -18.31
CA GLY A 334 -13.86 5.84 -17.52
C GLY A 334 -13.45 5.67 -16.05
N TRP A 335 -12.37 4.93 -15.82
CA TRP A 335 -11.85 4.65 -14.49
C TRP A 335 -11.05 5.83 -13.92
N THR A 336 -11.27 6.13 -12.66
CA THR A 336 -10.41 6.96 -11.82
C THR A 336 -9.79 6.07 -10.74
N TRP A 337 -8.49 5.88 -10.80
CA TRP A 337 -7.76 4.95 -9.94
C TRP A 337 -7.51 5.55 -8.56
N ASP A 338 -7.55 4.72 -7.50
CA ASP A 338 -7.01 5.10 -6.19
C ASP A 338 -5.48 4.93 -6.17
N ASN A 339 -4.83 5.36 -5.10
CA ASN A 339 -3.37 5.49 -5.04
C ASN A 339 -2.60 4.16 -5.01
N HIS A 340 -3.27 3.02 -5.07
CA HIS A 340 -2.62 1.72 -4.89
C HIS A 340 -2.82 0.80 -6.07
N LEU A 341 -1.72 0.22 -6.52
CA LEU A 341 -1.65 -0.87 -7.48
C LEU A 341 -0.91 -2.02 -6.79
N VAL A 342 -1.62 -3.13 -6.53
CA VAL A 342 -1.12 -4.26 -5.75
C VAL A 342 -0.80 -5.42 -6.68
N CYS A 343 0.43 -5.92 -6.64
CA CYS A 343 0.80 -7.16 -7.34
C CYS A 343 0.11 -8.37 -6.74
N ILE A 344 -0.21 -9.33 -7.62
CA ILE A 344 -0.69 -10.66 -7.27
C ILE A 344 0.46 -11.66 -7.33
#